data_89cb977b2330b7de75f25c99dff42444
#
_entry.id   89cb977b2330b7de75f25c99dff42444
#
_cell.length_a   1.000
_cell.length_b   1.000
_cell.length_c   1.000
_cell.angle_alpha   90.00
_cell.angle_beta   90.00
_cell.angle_gamma   90.00
#
_symmetry.space_group_name_H-M   'P 1'
#
loop_
_entity.id
_entity.type
_entity.pdbx_description
1 polymer ?
#
loop_
_entity_poly.entity_id
_entity_poly.type
_entity_poly.pdbx_seq_one_letter_code
_entity_poly.pdbx_strand_id
1 'polypeptide(L)'
;MGKKRERTGSKPTRYFDDSAYYVKKQLFATSLGFMAMYLISRIDYHVWMRFAGVAYIAALLLCTAVIFVGQEYNGQKRWLKLGPLSFQPSEFAKIAVILFLAVLISRMPKQMKKFQTVIKVLLIVVPIVGVIAYNNLSTAIIILGIAVILIFVANPQFLPFLWIGGTGVG
;
A
#
# COMPACT_ATOMS: atom_id res chain seq x y z
N MET A 1 -0.50 3.66 -68.10
CA MET A 1 -0.24 4.33 -66.80
C MET A 1 -0.88 3.48 -65.73
N GLY A 2 -0.14 2.47 -65.21
CA GLY A 2 -0.63 1.44 -64.32
C GLY A 2 -0.28 1.81 -62.86
N LYS A 3 -1.28 2.05 -62.02
CA LYS A 3 -1.16 2.32 -60.61
C LYS A 3 -0.93 1.00 -59.86
N LYS A 4 0.30 0.73 -59.41
CA LYS A 4 0.63 -0.37 -58.51
C LYS A 4 -0.09 -0.15 -57.17
N ARG A 5 -1.04 -1.05 -56.85
CA ARG A 5 -1.60 -1.16 -55.50
C ARG A 5 -0.56 -1.82 -54.61
N GLU A 6 0.10 -1.06 -53.76
CA GLU A 6 0.85 -1.59 -52.64
C GLU A 6 -0.14 -2.27 -51.69
N ARG A 7 -0.04 -3.59 -51.61
CA ARG A 7 -0.68 -4.39 -50.55
C ARG A 7 0.09 -4.14 -49.23
N THR A 8 -0.47 -3.29 -48.41
CA THR A 8 0.00 -3.16 -47.02
C THR A 8 -0.24 -4.48 -46.29
N GLY A 9 0.77 -5.31 -46.28
CA GLY A 9 0.77 -6.53 -45.49
C GLY A 9 0.79 -6.16 -44.00
N SER A 10 -0.38 -6.15 -43.39
CA SER A 10 -0.49 -6.09 -41.92
C SER A 10 0.16 -7.32 -41.32
N LYS A 11 1.24 -7.12 -40.58
CA LYS A 11 1.93 -8.20 -39.86
C LYS A 11 1.08 -8.62 -38.67
N PRO A 12 0.40 -9.79 -38.71
CA PRO A 12 -0.43 -10.26 -37.59
C PRO A 12 0.38 -10.82 -36.41
N THR A 13 1.69 -10.91 -36.55
CA THR A 13 2.56 -11.57 -35.58
C THR A 13 2.93 -10.73 -34.33
N ARG A 14 2.76 -9.41 -34.40
CA ARG A 14 3.19 -8.52 -33.31
C ARG A 14 2.30 -8.60 -32.07
N TYR A 15 0.99 -8.88 -32.21
CA TYR A 15 0.06 -8.96 -31.09
C TYR A 15 0.21 -10.25 -30.26
N PHE A 16 0.57 -11.35 -30.88
CA PHE A 16 0.76 -12.64 -30.16
C PHE A 16 2.10 -12.65 -29.42
N ASP A 17 3.16 -12.09 -29.97
CA ASP A 17 4.45 -11.95 -29.31
C ASP A 17 4.35 -11.01 -28.08
N ASP A 18 3.61 -9.90 -28.19
CA ASP A 18 3.37 -9.02 -27.05
C ASP A 18 2.58 -9.72 -25.94
N SER A 19 1.56 -10.53 -26.28
CA SER A 19 0.76 -11.28 -25.29
C SER A 19 1.61 -12.31 -24.55
N ALA A 20 2.42 -13.09 -25.26
CA ALA A 20 3.30 -14.09 -24.67
C ALA A 20 4.38 -13.45 -23.78
N TYR A 21 4.89 -12.31 -24.16
CA TYR A 21 5.83 -11.52 -23.36
C TYR A 21 5.21 -11.05 -22.03
N TYR A 22 4.00 -10.51 -22.08
CA TYR A 22 3.28 -10.07 -20.86
C TYR A 22 2.96 -11.25 -19.95
N VAL A 23 2.52 -12.38 -20.48
CA VAL A 23 2.25 -13.60 -19.70
C VAL A 23 3.52 -14.11 -19.01
N LYS A 24 4.65 -14.20 -19.73
CA LYS A 24 5.93 -14.63 -19.14
C LYS A 24 6.38 -13.68 -18.03
N LYS A 25 6.28 -12.37 -18.25
CA LYS A 25 6.63 -11.35 -17.25
C LYS A 25 5.74 -11.46 -16.02
N GLN A 26 4.44 -11.67 -16.21
CA GLN A 26 3.49 -11.84 -15.11
C GLN A 26 3.75 -13.12 -14.32
N LEU A 27 3.98 -14.25 -15.00
CA LEU A 27 4.32 -15.52 -14.35
C LEU A 27 5.61 -15.42 -13.54
N PHE A 28 6.63 -14.75 -14.08
CA PHE A 28 7.88 -14.52 -13.37
C PHE A 28 7.65 -13.67 -12.11
N ALA A 29 6.93 -12.56 -12.23
CA ALA A 29 6.61 -11.69 -11.09
C ALA A 29 5.78 -12.43 -10.03
N THR A 30 4.81 -13.23 -10.44
CA THR A 30 3.97 -14.04 -9.55
C THR A 30 4.80 -15.11 -8.82
N SER A 31 5.65 -15.83 -9.54
CA SER A 31 6.56 -16.83 -8.95
C SER A 31 7.50 -16.22 -7.93
N LEU A 32 8.06 -15.04 -8.25
CA LEU A 32 8.92 -14.29 -7.33
C LEU A 32 8.14 -13.85 -6.08
N GLY A 33 6.88 -13.41 -6.25
CA GLY A 33 6.00 -13.06 -5.16
C GLY A 33 5.69 -14.23 -4.22
N PHE A 34 5.38 -15.41 -4.77
CA PHE A 34 5.17 -16.63 -3.98
C PHE A 34 6.43 -17.06 -3.24
N MET A 35 7.59 -16.99 -3.89
CA MET A 35 8.86 -17.29 -3.25
C MET A 35 9.16 -16.33 -2.09
N ALA A 36 8.96 -15.03 -2.30
CA ALA A 36 9.12 -14.02 -1.26
C ALA A 36 8.15 -14.25 -0.09
N MET A 37 6.89 -14.56 -0.38
CA MET A 37 5.88 -14.89 0.66
C MET A 37 6.31 -16.11 1.48
N TYR A 38 6.79 -17.18 0.83
CA TYR A 38 7.30 -18.37 1.52
C TYR A 38 8.50 -18.06 2.41
N LEU A 39 9.48 -17.29 1.92
CA LEU A 39 10.66 -16.90 2.69
C LEU A 39 10.28 -16.03 3.89
N ILE A 40 9.40 -15.05 3.68
CA ILE A 40 8.92 -14.14 4.74
C ILE A 40 8.14 -14.91 5.81
N SER A 41 7.35 -15.93 5.43
CA SER A 41 6.59 -16.75 6.39
C SER A 41 7.47 -17.58 7.32
N ARG A 42 8.75 -17.81 6.95
CA ARG A 42 9.73 -18.53 7.80
C ARG A 42 10.43 -17.63 8.82
N ILE A 43 10.29 -16.32 8.67
CA ILE A 43 10.90 -15.35 9.59
C ILE A 43 10.02 -15.23 10.83
N ASP A 44 10.65 -15.31 12.02
CA ASP A 44 9.97 -15.12 13.29
C ASP A 44 9.33 -13.71 13.36
N TYR A 45 8.07 -13.65 13.78
CA TYR A 45 7.32 -12.40 13.91
C TYR A 45 7.97 -11.41 14.89
N HIS A 46 8.78 -11.88 15.86
CA HIS A 46 9.53 -11.01 16.77
C HIS A 46 10.53 -10.10 16.04
N VAL A 47 11.08 -10.57 14.92
CA VAL A 47 11.94 -9.74 14.07
C VAL A 47 11.13 -8.58 13.50
N TRP A 48 9.94 -8.87 12.97
CA TRP A 48 9.04 -7.86 12.43
C TRP A 48 8.59 -6.86 13.50
N MET A 49 8.32 -7.34 14.72
CA MET A 49 7.98 -6.48 15.86
C MET A 49 9.10 -5.50 16.20
N ARG A 50 10.37 -5.93 16.12
CA ARG A 50 11.53 -5.08 16.40
C ARG A 50 11.69 -3.98 15.35
N PHE A 51 11.45 -4.29 14.08
CA PHE A 51 11.64 -3.37 12.98
C PHE A 51 10.40 -2.54 12.62
N ALA A 52 9.25 -2.80 13.22
CA ALA A 52 7.99 -2.12 12.89
C ALA A 52 8.07 -0.59 12.99
N GLY A 53 8.71 -0.06 14.04
CA GLY A 53 8.90 1.38 14.22
C GLY A 53 9.81 1.99 13.16
N VAL A 54 10.91 1.30 12.85
CA VAL A 54 11.85 1.74 11.80
C VAL A 54 11.16 1.72 10.43
N ALA A 55 10.39 0.66 10.13
CA ALA A 55 9.61 0.55 8.90
C ALA A 55 8.60 1.69 8.76
N TYR A 56 7.92 2.07 9.85
CA TYR A 56 6.98 3.18 9.86
C TYR A 56 7.66 4.52 9.54
N ILE A 57 8.80 4.82 10.19
CA ILE A 57 9.58 6.05 9.94
C ILE A 57 10.11 6.04 8.50
N ALA A 58 10.65 4.92 8.04
CA ALA A 58 11.14 4.79 6.67
C ALA A 58 10.00 5.01 5.65
N ALA A 59 8.80 4.46 5.89
CA ALA A 59 7.65 4.67 5.05
C ALA A 59 7.24 6.15 5.00
N LEU A 60 7.22 6.84 6.14
CA LEU A 60 6.90 8.26 6.21
C LEU A 60 7.91 9.10 5.42
N LEU A 61 9.20 8.82 5.58
CA LEU A 61 10.27 9.51 4.86
C LEU A 61 10.19 9.25 3.35
N LEU A 62 9.96 8.01 2.92
CA LEU A 62 9.83 7.65 1.51
C LEU A 62 8.58 8.30 0.88
N CYS A 63 7.44 8.30 1.58
CA CYS A 63 6.23 8.96 1.11
C CYS A 63 6.41 10.48 1.01
N THR A 64 7.17 11.08 1.91
CA THR A 64 7.51 12.50 1.85
C THR A 64 8.49 12.77 0.69
N ALA A 65 9.51 11.94 0.54
CA ALA A 65 10.51 12.08 -0.53
C ALA A 65 9.88 11.99 -1.93
N VAL A 66 8.85 11.13 -2.13
CA VAL A 66 8.21 11.00 -3.43
C VAL A 66 7.50 12.27 -3.89
N ILE A 67 7.09 13.15 -2.97
CA ILE A 67 6.47 14.45 -3.31
C ILE A 67 7.50 15.32 -4.04
N PHE A 68 8.76 15.27 -3.63
CA PHE A 68 9.84 16.10 -4.18
C PHE A 68 10.53 15.47 -5.40
N VAL A 69 10.82 14.16 -5.33
CA VAL A 69 11.67 13.44 -6.30
C VAL A 69 10.87 12.47 -7.19
N GLY A 70 9.57 12.27 -6.89
CA GLY A 70 8.72 11.33 -7.59
C GLY A 70 8.51 11.71 -9.06
N GLN A 71 8.39 10.68 -9.91
CA GLN A 71 8.01 10.88 -11.31
C GLN A 71 6.51 11.12 -11.42
N GLU A 72 6.17 12.10 -12.23
CA GLU A 72 4.81 12.46 -12.53
C GLU A 72 4.20 11.48 -13.53
N TYR A 73 3.12 10.82 -13.10
CA TYR A 73 2.28 9.98 -13.93
C TYR A 73 0.84 10.48 -13.81
N ASN A 74 0.23 10.92 -14.91
CA ASN A 74 -1.12 11.48 -14.93
C ASN A 74 -1.32 12.64 -13.93
N GLY A 75 -0.36 13.57 -13.87
CA GLY A 75 -0.43 14.74 -12.98
C GLY A 75 -0.14 14.47 -11.50
N GLN A 76 0.30 13.25 -11.15
CA GLN A 76 0.60 12.90 -9.76
C GLN A 76 1.95 12.18 -9.61
N LYS A 77 2.72 12.60 -8.61
CA LYS A 77 4.03 12.02 -8.28
C LYS A 77 3.85 10.87 -7.29
N ARG A 78 3.73 9.63 -7.80
CA ARG A 78 3.46 8.44 -6.96
C ARG A 78 4.57 7.41 -7.00
N TRP A 79 5.47 7.49 -7.99
CA TRP A 79 6.45 6.47 -8.30
C TRP A 79 7.87 6.97 -8.14
N LEU A 80 8.70 6.15 -7.51
CA LEU A 80 10.15 6.32 -7.50
C LEU A 80 10.76 5.35 -8.52
N LYS A 81 11.56 5.86 -9.45
CA LYS A 81 12.36 5.00 -10.33
C LYS A 81 13.68 4.64 -9.64
N LEU A 82 13.88 3.34 -9.47
CA LEU A 82 15.12 2.74 -9.01
C LEU A 82 15.72 1.92 -10.17
N GLY A 83 16.30 2.61 -11.16
CA GLY A 83 16.78 1.98 -12.39
C GLY A 83 15.63 1.41 -13.24
N PRO A 84 15.66 0.10 -13.59
CA PRO A 84 14.59 -0.54 -14.38
C PRO A 84 13.32 -0.83 -13.57
N LEU A 85 13.36 -0.68 -12.24
CA LEU A 85 12.25 -0.94 -11.34
C LEU A 85 11.57 0.37 -10.94
N SER A 86 10.25 0.36 -10.95
CA SER A 86 9.43 1.43 -10.36
C SER A 86 8.87 0.96 -9.03
N PHE A 87 9.06 1.77 -7.99
CA PHE A 87 8.60 1.50 -6.63
C PHE A 87 7.61 2.57 -6.18
N GLN A 88 6.49 2.14 -5.59
CA GLN A 88 5.50 3.04 -5.05
C GLN A 88 5.60 3.04 -3.51
N PRO A 89 6.08 4.13 -2.88
CA PRO A 89 6.26 4.19 -1.42
C PRO A 89 4.98 3.95 -0.62
N SER A 90 3.82 4.32 -1.14
CA SER A 90 2.54 4.10 -0.46
C SER A 90 2.14 2.63 -0.35
N GLU A 91 2.64 1.74 -1.22
CA GLU A 91 2.45 0.30 -1.07
C GLU A 91 3.23 -0.25 0.13
N PHE A 92 4.47 0.21 0.29
CA PHE A 92 5.28 -0.11 1.47
C PHE A 92 4.67 0.48 2.75
N ALA A 93 4.12 1.70 2.67
CA ALA A 93 3.49 2.36 3.81
C ALA A 93 2.30 1.58 4.37
N LYS A 94 1.49 0.92 3.53
CA LYS A 94 0.39 0.06 4.00
C LYS A 94 0.91 -1.05 4.92
N ILE A 95 1.96 -1.75 4.50
CA ILE A 95 2.57 -2.83 5.27
C ILE A 95 3.18 -2.29 6.56
N ALA A 96 3.92 -1.19 6.48
CA ALA A 96 4.57 -0.57 7.62
C ALA A 96 3.57 -0.11 8.69
N VAL A 97 2.45 0.49 8.28
CA VAL A 97 1.37 0.91 9.20
C VAL A 97 0.71 -0.29 9.87
N ILE A 98 0.42 -1.36 9.11
CA ILE A 98 -0.18 -2.58 9.68
C ILE A 98 0.73 -3.17 10.75
N LEU A 99 2.01 -3.36 10.43
CA LEU A 99 3.00 -3.91 11.37
C LEU A 99 3.16 -3.04 12.61
N PHE A 100 3.30 -1.73 12.40
CA PHE A 100 3.49 -0.78 13.49
C PHE A 100 2.28 -0.73 14.43
N LEU A 101 1.07 -0.64 13.89
CA LEU A 101 -0.15 -0.62 14.68
C LEU A 101 -0.37 -1.94 15.41
N ALA A 102 -0.15 -3.08 14.75
CA ALA A 102 -0.28 -4.39 15.38
C ALA A 102 0.65 -4.51 16.61
N VAL A 103 1.90 -4.06 16.48
CA VAL A 103 2.86 -4.04 17.59
C VAL A 103 2.45 -3.07 18.68
N LEU A 104 2.01 -1.86 18.32
CA LEU A 104 1.60 -0.85 19.28
C LEU A 104 0.40 -1.31 20.09
N ILE A 105 -0.59 -1.89 19.44
CA ILE A 105 -1.80 -2.42 20.06
C ILE A 105 -1.48 -3.62 20.95
N SER A 106 -0.65 -4.56 20.50
CA SER A 106 -0.28 -5.76 21.23
C SER A 106 0.49 -5.45 22.53
N ARG A 107 1.23 -4.33 22.56
CA ARG A 107 1.95 -3.88 23.76
C ARG A 107 1.07 -3.20 24.80
N MET A 108 -0.12 -2.72 24.41
CA MET A 108 -0.99 -1.93 25.31
C MET A 108 -2.44 -2.42 25.34
N PRO A 109 -2.73 -3.74 25.49
CA PRO A 109 -4.08 -4.28 25.35
C PRO A 109 -5.07 -3.71 26.38
N LYS A 110 -4.62 -3.48 27.62
CA LYS A 110 -5.47 -2.89 28.68
C LYS A 110 -5.75 -1.40 28.47
N GLN A 111 -4.83 -0.68 27.84
CA GLN A 111 -4.97 0.76 27.62
C GLN A 111 -5.85 1.06 26.40
N MET A 112 -5.94 0.13 25.44
CA MET A 112 -6.80 0.25 24.27
C MET A 112 -8.29 0.37 24.61
N LYS A 113 -8.71 -0.01 25.83
CA LYS A 113 -10.07 0.21 26.32
C LYS A 113 -10.38 1.68 26.59
N LYS A 114 -9.36 2.54 26.72
CA LYS A 114 -9.54 3.97 26.96
C LYS A 114 -9.67 4.71 25.63
N PHE A 115 -10.73 5.48 25.45
CA PHE A 115 -10.94 6.31 24.26
C PHE A 115 -9.76 7.24 23.93
N GLN A 116 -9.14 7.81 24.98
CA GLN A 116 -7.94 8.65 24.81
C GLN A 116 -6.77 7.91 24.15
N THR A 117 -6.59 6.62 24.44
CA THR A 117 -5.53 5.81 23.83
C THR A 117 -5.83 5.56 22.34
N VAL A 118 -7.08 5.30 22.00
CA VAL A 118 -7.53 5.15 20.61
C VAL A 118 -7.24 6.42 19.80
N ILE A 119 -7.56 7.59 20.34
CA ILE A 119 -7.25 8.86 19.68
C ILE A 119 -5.74 9.03 19.49
N LYS A 120 -4.93 8.73 20.50
CA LYS A 120 -3.46 8.80 20.38
C LYS A 120 -2.92 7.89 19.28
N VAL A 121 -3.43 6.67 19.17
CA VAL A 121 -3.04 5.73 18.12
C VAL A 121 -3.45 6.24 16.75
N LEU A 122 -4.65 6.80 16.60
CA LEU A 122 -5.08 7.44 15.36
C LEU A 122 -4.22 8.66 15.00
N LEU A 123 -3.89 9.50 15.97
CA LEU A 123 -3.02 10.66 15.75
C LEU A 123 -1.63 10.28 15.23
N ILE A 124 -1.12 9.12 15.63
CA ILE A 124 0.16 8.62 15.08
C ILE A 124 0.03 8.26 13.58
N VAL A 125 -1.14 7.83 13.14
CA VAL A 125 -1.38 7.46 11.73
C VAL A 125 -1.62 8.70 10.85
N VAL A 126 -2.12 9.80 11.43
CA VAL A 126 -2.47 11.03 10.70
C VAL A 126 -1.33 11.58 9.83
N PRO A 127 -0.07 11.67 10.29
CA PRO A 127 1.02 12.23 9.47
C PRO A 127 1.23 11.46 8.17
N ILE A 128 1.28 10.12 8.24
CA ILE A 128 1.51 9.30 7.05
C ILE A 128 0.30 9.32 6.11
N VAL A 129 -0.91 9.32 6.66
CA VAL A 129 -2.15 9.46 5.88
C VAL A 129 -2.20 10.82 5.19
N GLY A 130 -1.85 11.91 5.88
CA GLY A 130 -1.82 13.26 5.32
C GLY A 130 -0.84 13.40 4.17
N VAL A 131 0.39 12.89 4.33
CA VAL A 131 1.41 12.90 3.28
C VAL A 131 0.96 12.10 2.05
N ILE A 132 0.34 10.94 2.25
CA ILE A 132 -0.14 10.10 1.15
C ILE A 132 -1.38 10.72 0.49
N ALA A 133 -2.29 11.32 1.27
CA ALA A 133 -3.52 11.94 0.75
C ALA A 133 -3.23 13.05 -0.25
N TYR A 134 -2.13 13.77 -0.09
CA TYR A 134 -1.71 14.82 -1.02
C TYR A 134 -1.54 14.31 -2.45
N ASN A 135 -1.01 13.10 -2.64
CA ASN A 135 -0.77 12.52 -3.96
C ASN A 135 -1.70 11.34 -4.31
N ASN A 136 -2.32 10.72 -3.32
CA ASN A 136 -3.13 9.50 -3.52
C ASN A 136 -4.19 9.35 -2.44
N LEU A 137 -5.28 10.08 -2.61
CA LEU A 137 -6.41 10.07 -1.67
C LEU A 137 -6.98 8.66 -1.46
N SER A 138 -7.11 7.87 -2.52
CA SER A 138 -7.64 6.50 -2.44
C SER A 138 -6.80 5.62 -1.51
N THR A 139 -5.47 5.67 -1.64
CA THR A 139 -4.56 4.90 -0.76
C THR A 139 -4.59 5.43 0.67
N ALA A 140 -4.71 6.73 0.87
CA ALA A 140 -4.84 7.34 2.19
C ALA A 140 -6.11 6.84 2.91
N ILE A 141 -7.23 6.78 2.21
CA ILE A 141 -8.49 6.24 2.75
C ILE A 141 -8.33 4.75 3.11
N ILE A 142 -7.67 3.97 2.27
CA ILE A 142 -7.41 2.55 2.56
C ILE A 142 -6.57 2.40 3.84
N ILE A 143 -5.50 3.19 4.00
CA ILE A 143 -4.64 3.14 5.19
C ILE A 143 -5.41 3.55 6.44
N LEU A 144 -6.23 4.59 6.34
CA LEU A 144 -7.09 5.01 7.45
C LEU A 144 -8.10 3.92 7.82
N GLY A 145 -8.73 3.28 6.82
CA GLY A 145 -9.63 2.16 7.01
C GLY A 145 -8.95 0.97 7.70
N ILE A 146 -7.74 0.61 7.28
CA ILE A 146 -6.93 -0.43 7.93
C ILE A 146 -6.67 -0.08 9.40
N ALA A 147 -6.28 1.17 9.69
CA ALA A 147 -6.02 1.62 11.06
C ALA A 147 -7.29 1.51 11.94
N VAL A 148 -8.43 1.95 11.43
CA VAL A 148 -9.72 1.85 12.12
C VAL A 148 -10.09 0.40 12.38
N ILE A 149 -9.95 -0.49 11.40
CA ILE A 149 -10.25 -1.93 11.54
C ILE A 149 -9.36 -2.57 12.60
N LEU A 150 -8.05 -2.30 12.59
CA LEU A 150 -7.12 -2.85 13.57
C LEU A 150 -7.45 -2.38 15.00
N ILE A 151 -7.78 -1.11 15.18
CA ILE A 151 -8.21 -0.56 16.46
C ILE A 151 -9.53 -1.20 16.92
N PHE A 152 -10.46 -1.38 16.00
CA PHE A 152 -11.75 -2.00 16.26
C PHE A 152 -11.62 -3.46 16.71
N VAL A 153 -10.80 -4.26 16.02
CA VAL A 153 -10.52 -5.66 16.39
C VAL A 153 -9.86 -5.73 17.77
N ALA A 154 -9.02 -4.75 18.10
CA ALA A 154 -8.36 -4.68 19.41
C ALA A 154 -9.30 -4.26 20.55
N ASN A 155 -10.38 -3.59 20.25
CA ASN A 155 -11.33 -3.11 21.26
C ASN A 155 -12.80 -3.23 20.79
N PRO A 156 -13.43 -4.40 20.95
CA PRO A 156 -14.80 -4.63 20.52
C PRO A 156 -15.86 -3.80 21.28
N GLN A 157 -15.49 -3.09 22.34
CA GLN A 157 -16.41 -2.21 23.08
C GLN A 157 -16.78 -0.94 22.28
N PHE A 158 -16.09 -0.64 21.17
CA PHE A 158 -16.45 0.44 20.25
C PHE A 158 -17.50 0.04 19.19
N LEU A 159 -17.92 -1.22 19.16
CA LEU A 159 -19.00 -1.67 18.26
C LEU A 159 -20.25 -0.76 18.31
N PRO A 160 -20.77 -0.36 19.47
CA PRO A 160 -21.97 0.47 19.54
C PRO A 160 -21.77 1.85 18.90
N PHE A 161 -20.58 2.42 18.94
CA PHE A 161 -20.30 3.74 18.36
C PHE A 161 -20.27 3.72 16.83
N LEU A 162 -19.87 2.60 16.21
CA LEU A 162 -19.94 2.42 14.76
C LEU A 162 -21.39 2.30 14.27
N TRP A 163 -22.27 1.66 15.04
CA TRP A 163 -23.69 1.59 14.74
C TRP A 163 -24.35 2.98 14.82
N ILE A 164 -24.01 3.78 15.81
CA ILE A 164 -24.52 5.15 15.97
C ILE A 164 -24.03 6.05 14.82
N GLY A 165 -22.75 5.93 14.39
CA GLY A 165 -22.20 6.66 13.26
C GLY A 165 -22.77 6.21 11.90
N GLY A 166 -23.08 4.91 11.74
CA GLY A 166 -23.65 4.35 10.52
C GLY A 166 -25.15 4.62 10.32
N THR A 167 -25.90 4.79 11.39
CA THR A 167 -27.35 5.09 11.34
C THR A 167 -27.67 6.59 11.26
N GLY A 168 -26.67 7.46 11.46
CA GLY A 168 -26.82 8.92 11.34
C GLY A 168 -26.68 9.46 9.91
N VAL A 169 -26.50 8.62 8.90
CA VAL A 169 -26.38 8.98 7.47
C VAL A 169 -27.49 8.35 6.63
N GLY A 170 -28.69 8.24 7.19
CA GLY A 170 -29.89 7.82 6.48
C GLY A 170 -30.92 8.94 6.41
#